data_af8e95f1350b1e953f531f2a4066e6a9
#
_entry.id   af8e95f1350b1e953f531f2a4066e6a9
#
_cell.length_a   1.000
_cell.length_b   1.000
_cell.length_c   1.000
_cell.angle_alpha   90.00
_cell.angle_beta   90.00
_cell.angle_gamma   90.00
#
_symmetry.space_group_name_H-M   'P 1'
#
loop_
_entity.id
_entity.type
_entity.pdbx_description
1 polymer ?
#
loop_
_entity_poly.entity_id
_entity_poly.type
_entity_poly.pdbx_seq_one_letter_code
_entity_poly.pdbx_strand_id
1 'polypeptide(L)'
;ALKDGVNAEAKGTDVDTYYMGLTKDSFSVTSRNYSNIKVVVNDGWLKIDPIADKVTVTVTENSAAVTYDGTEHSVTGYKSMTADNTLYDVEKNVAEKPTKAWTAKGTDAGEYPVGIVSGDFKNTSVNFTNVEFVIVDGTLKIDPVSDKVTVTVTENSAAVTYDGTEHSVTGYKSMTAD
;
A
#
# COMPACT_ATOMS: atom_id res chain seq x y z
N ALA A 1 53.02 18.17 8.59
CA ALA A 1 52.13 17.43 9.51
C ALA A 1 50.74 17.99 9.42
N LEU A 2 49.74 17.20 9.76
CA LEU A 2 48.36 17.69 10.01
C LEU A 2 48.38 18.60 11.23
N LYS A 3 47.67 19.69 11.22
CA LYS A 3 47.55 20.60 12.36
C LYS A 3 46.76 19.97 13.50
N ASP A 4 47.04 20.35 14.73
CA ASP A 4 46.32 19.91 15.92
C ASP A 4 44.83 20.32 15.80
N GLY A 5 43.96 19.39 16.16
CA GLY A 5 42.50 19.59 16.10
C GLY A 5 41.86 19.44 14.72
N VAL A 6 42.66 19.20 13.67
CA VAL A 6 42.11 18.88 12.33
C VAL A 6 41.90 17.37 12.22
N ASN A 7 40.67 16.95 11.91
CA ASN A 7 40.33 15.54 11.70
C ASN A 7 40.35 15.22 10.19
N ALA A 8 41.09 14.18 9.81
CA ALA A 8 41.15 13.66 8.44
C ALA A 8 40.21 12.46 8.33
N GLU A 9 38.91 12.71 8.35
CA GLU A 9 37.88 11.66 8.35
C GLU A 9 36.73 12.06 7.43
N ALA A 10 36.30 11.16 6.57
CA ALA A 10 35.02 11.23 5.87
C ALA A 10 34.11 10.14 6.43
N LYS A 11 32.92 10.49 6.86
CA LYS A 11 31.93 9.53 7.39
C LYS A 11 30.50 9.88 7.03
N GLY A 12 29.69 8.84 6.84
CA GLY A 12 28.26 8.94 6.55
C GLY A 12 27.60 7.58 6.67
N THR A 13 26.28 7.57 6.63
CA THR A 13 25.43 6.37 6.74
C THR A 13 24.55 6.17 5.51
N ASP A 14 24.18 7.25 4.86
CA ASP A 14 23.29 7.21 3.70
C ASP A 14 24.10 7.26 2.39
N VAL A 15 23.43 6.94 1.30
CA VAL A 15 24.00 7.02 -0.05
C VAL A 15 24.39 8.45 -0.37
N ASP A 16 25.70 8.70 -0.46
CA ASP A 16 26.30 9.98 -0.82
C ASP A 16 27.81 9.83 -1.02
N THR A 17 28.47 10.93 -1.39
CA THR A 17 29.92 11.05 -1.37
C THR A 17 30.33 12.04 -0.29
N TYR A 18 30.95 11.54 0.75
CA TYR A 18 31.44 12.31 1.90
C TYR A 18 32.92 12.63 1.74
N TYR A 19 33.29 13.91 1.80
CA TYR A 19 34.66 14.37 1.66
C TYR A 19 35.30 14.57 3.03
N MET A 20 36.62 14.35 3.12
CA MET A 20 37.39 14.65 4.35
C MET A 20 37.47 16.17 4.63
N GLY A 21 37.33 16.99 3.58
CA GLY A 21 37.32 18.44 3.68
C GLY A 21 38.68 19.07 4.02
N LEU A 22 39.77 18.35 3.75
CA LEU A 22 41.11 18.87 4.01
C LEU A 22 41.53 19.90 2.93
N THR A 23 42.09 21.01 3.41
CA THR A 23 42.63 22.07 2.56
C THR A 23 44.11 22.26 2.83
N LYS A 24 44.78 23.12 2.02
CA LYS A 24 46.17 23.49 2.27
C LYS A 24 46.41 24.01 3.68
N ASP A 25 45.40 24.67 4.27
CA ASP A 25 45.48 25.27 5.59
C ASP A 25 45.29 24.24 6.74
N SER A 26 44.93 23.00 6.41
CA SER A 26 44.89 21.87 7.34
C SER A 26 46.29 21.35 7.71
N PHE A 27 47.33 21.77 7.00
CA PHE A 27 48.68 21.25 7.17
C PHE A 27 49.63 22.33 7.69
N SER A 28 50.58 21.91 8.51
CA SER A 28 51.75 22.68 8.91
C SER A 28 52.99 22.12 8.23
N VAL A 29 53.66 22.93 7.43
CA VAL A 29 54.86 22.54 6.70
C VAL A 29 55.99 23.51 7.01
N THR A 30 57.08 23.01 7.53
CA THR A 30 58.31 23.78 7.80
C THR A 30 59.51 23.11 7.22
N SER A 31 60.45 23.87 6.70
CA SER A 31 61.75 23.36 6.18
C SER A 31 62.84 24.38 6.46
N ARG A 32 64.01 23.89 6.83
CA ARG A 32 65.22 24.72 6.94
C ARG A 32 65.87 24.99 5.57
N ASN A 33 65.57 24.12 4.61
CA ASN A 33 66.26 24.13 3.30
C ASN A 33 65.46 24.82 2.19
N TYR A 34 64.13 25.01 2.40
CA TYR A 34 63.23 25.58 1.40
C TYR A 34 62.38 26.71 2.05
N SER A 35 62.46 27.93 1.46
CA SER A 35 61.71 29.10 1.89
C SER A 35 60.36 29.28 1.19
N ASN A 36 60.12 28.57 0.07
CA ASN A 36 58.92 28.65 -0.70
C ASN A 36 58.32 27.26 -0.93
N ILE A 37 57.28 26.94 -0.15
CA ILE A 37 56.63 25.62 -0.17
C ILE A 37 55.14 25.82 -0.53
N LYS A 38 54.72 25.17 -1.63
CA LYS A 38 53.30 25.10 -2.01
C LYS A 38 52.73 23.76 -1.57
N VAL A 39 51.70 23.79 -0.74
CA VAL A 39 50.88 22.62 -0.36
C VAL A 39 49.74 22.46 -1.33
N VAL A 40 49.64 21.30 -1.98
CA VAL A 40 48.50 20.87 -2.80
C VAL A 40 47.84 19.72 -2.11
N VAL A 41 46.51 19.81 -1.89
CA VAL A 41 45.73 18.75 -1.28
C VAL A 41 44.78 18.18 -2.36
N ASN A 42 44.84 16.88 -2.54
CA ASN A 42 43.85 16.12 -3.25
C ASN A 42 42.95 15.51 -2.15
N ASP A 43 41.72 16.04 -2.04
CA ASP A 43 40.83 15.66 -0.95
C ASP A 43 40.39 14.20 -1.10
N GLY A 44 40.38 13.48 0.01
CA GLY A 44 39.87 12.11 0.09
C GLY A 44 38.37 12.08 0.29
N TRP A 45 37.78 10.98 -0.07
CA TRP A 45 36.33 10.80 0.06
C TRP A 45 35.95 9.37 0.43
N LEU A 46 34.78 9.23 1.06
CA LEU A 46 34.04 7.99 1.25
C LEU A 46 32.79 8.08 0.36
N LYS A 47 32.60 7.09 -0.50
CA LYS A 47 31.36 6.96 -1.27
C LYS A 47 30.56 5.78 -0.76
N ILE A 48 29.28 6.00 -0.50
CA ILE A 48 28.31 4.97 -0.17
C ILE A 48 27.38 4.82 -1.38
N ASP A 49 27.38 3.63 -1.97
CA ASP A 49 26.55 3.31 -3.13
C ASP A 49 25.20 2.69 -2.65
N PRO A 50 24.08 2.90 -3.39
CA PRO A 50 22.79 2.35 -3.03
C PRO A 50 22.74 0.83 -3.20
N ILE A 51 21.87 0.19 -2.44
CA ILE A 51 21.52 -1.21 -2.62
C ILE A 51 20.70 -1.32 -3.90
N ALA A 52 21.20 -2.10 -4.86
CA ALA A 52 20.57 -2.35 -6.15
C ALA A 52 19.76 -3.66 -6.17
N ASP A 53 19.96 -4.52 -5.17
CA ASP A 53 19.17 -5.74 -5.02
C ASP A 53 17.70 -5.38 -4.82
N LYS A 54 16.83 -6.21 -5.40
CA LYS A 54 15.38 -6.00 -5.31
C LYS A 54 14.91 -6.12 -3.86
N VAL A 55 14.18 -5.11 -3.42
CA VAL A 55 13.41 -5.13 -2.17
C VAL A 55 11.93 -5.24 -2.50
N THR A 56 11.25 -6.21 -1.91
CA THR A 56 9.81 -6.40 -2.04
C THR A 56 9.10 -5.85 -0.81
N VAL A 57 8.24 -4.85 -1.01
CA VAL A 57 7.36 -4.31 0.02
C VAL A 57 5.97 -4.91 -0.17
N THR A 58 5.53 -5.72 0.78
CA THR A 58 4.21 -6.36 0.77
C THR A 58 3.23 -5.53 1.58
N VAL A 59 2.15 -5.09 0.93
CA VAL A 59 1.01 -4.40 1.54
C VAL A 59 -0.15 -5.38 1.58
N THR A 60 -0.68 -5.68 2.79
CA THR A 60 -1.82 -6.58 2.95
C THR A 60 -3.05 -5.77 3.30
N GLU A 61 -4.04 -5.76 2.41
CA GLU A 61 -5.30 -5.07 2.61
C GLU A 61 -6.12 -5.66 3.77
N ASN A 62 -7.00 -4.84 4.34
CA ASN A 62 -8.01 -5.30 5.29
C ASN A 62 -9.09 -6.13 4.61
N SER A 63 -9.64 -7.09 5.33
CA SER A 63 -10.79 -7.90 4.90
C SER A 63 -11.81 -8.01 6.02
N ALA A 64 -13.08 -8.12 5.66
CA ALA A 64 -14.17 -8.40 6.57
C ALA A 64 -15.19 -9.33 5.92
N ALA A 65 -15.88 -10.14 6.73
CA ALA A 65 -17.02 -10.96 6.32
C ALA A 65 -18.18 -10.70 7.27
N VAL A 66 -19.36 -10.44 6.71
CA VAL A 66 -20.60 -10.17 7.44
C VAL A 66 -21.77 -10.88 6.76
N THR A 67 -22.86 -11.08 7.46
CA THR A 67 -24.12 -11.56 6.86
C THR A 67 -24.97 -10.35 6.47
N TYR A 68 -25.68 -10.43 5.37
CA TYR A 68 -26.62 -9.40 4.92
C TYR A 68 -27.63 -9.06 5.99
N ASP A 69 -27.76 -7.78 6.30
CA ASP A 69 -28.69 -7.21 7.30
C ASP A 69 -29.48 -5.99 6.76
N GLY A 70 -29.34 -5.69 5.47
CA GLY A 70 -29.99 -4.54 4.83
C GLY A 70 -29.29 -3.22 5.06
N THR A 71 -28.14 -3.18 5.75
CA THR A 71 -27.37 -1.96 6.00
C THR A 71 -26.06 -1.91 5.17
N GLU A 72 -25.51 -0.71 4.98
CA GLU A 72 -24.20 -0.56 4.32
C GLU A 72 -23.07 -1.00 5.27
N HIS A 73 -22.22 -1.92 4.80
CA HIS A 73 -20.97 -2.31 5.43
C HIS A 73 -19.79 -1.75 4.67
N SER A 74 -18.66 -1.56 5.38
CA SER A 74 -17.42 -1.11 4.75
C SER A 74 -16.18 -1.68 5.43
N VAL A 75 -15.09 -1.81 4.63
CA VAL A 75 -13.74 -2.09 5.12
C VAL A 75 -12.76 -1.17 4.40
N THR A 76 -11.76 -0.66 5.13
CA THR A 76 -10.90 0.42 4.63
C THR A 76 -9.43 0.10 4.88
N GLY A 77 -8.57 0.46 3.91
CA GLY A 77 -7.11 0.46 4.04
C GLY A 77 -6.49 -0.92 4.11
N TYR A 78 -5.30 -0.96 4.70
CA TYR A 78 -4.51 -2.17 4.85
C TYR A 78 -4.19 -2.43 6.33
N LYS A 79 -3.89 -3.69 6.67
CA LYS A 79 -3.55 -4.12 8.04
C LYS A 79 -2.06 -4.15 8.29
N SER A 80 -1.25 -4.28 7.23
CA SER A 80 0.21 -4.34 7.37
C SER A 80 0.93 -3.94 6.09
N MET A 81 2.10 -3.34 6.27
CA MET A 81 3.10 -3.10 5.23
C MET A 81 4.45 -3.60 5.75
N THR A 82 5.11 -4.49 5.03
CA THR A 82 6.38 -5.12 5.43
C THR A 82 7.33 -5.20 4.26
N ALA A 83 8.64 -5.09 4.53
CA ALA A 83 9.69 -5.30 3.54
C ALA A 83 10.45 -6.58 3.82
N ASP A 84 10.95 -7.24 2.77
CA ASP A 84 11.81 -8.43 2.85
C ASP A 84 13.26 -8.10 3.22
N ASN A 85 13.64 -6.82 3.19
CA ASN A 85 14.96 -6.34 3.61
C ASN A 85 14.85 -5.57 4.95
N THR A 86 15.60 -6.00 5.96
CA THR A 86 15.55 -5.43 7.32
C THR A 86 16.09 -4.02 7.43
N LEU A 87 16.90 -3.56 6.47
CA LEU A 87 17.40 -2.19 6.39
C LEU A 87 16.39 -1.21 5.76
N TYR A 88 15.35 -1.73 5.11
CA TYR A 88 14.30 -0.92 4.49
C TYR A 88 13.18 -0.64 5.49
N ASP A 89 13.16 0.57 6.01
CA ASP A 89 12.14 1.05 6.94
C ASP A 89 10.93 1.58 6.13
N VAL A 90 9.82 0.83 6.15
CA VAL A 90 8.62 1.17 5.36
C VAL A 90 7.97 2.47 5.82
N GLU A 91 8.05 2.81 7.11
CA GLU A 91 7.45 4.03 7.65
C GLU A 91 8.19 5.30 7.19
N LYS A 92 9.51 5.19 6.96
CA LYS A 92 10.33 6.33 6.54
C LYS A 92 10.48 6.42 5.02
N ASN A 93 10.45 5.27 4.34
CA ASN A 93 10.89 5.17 2.94
C ASN A 93 9.75 4.97 1.95
N VAL A 94 8.49 4.92 2.41
CA VAL A 94 7.32 4.79 1.54
C VAL A 94 6.45 6.04 1.61
N ALA A 95 6.17 6.63 0.47
CA ALA A 95 5.14 7.66 0.33
C ALA A 95 3.87 7.06 -0.25
N GLU A 96 2.76 7.30 0.41
CA GLU A 96 1.42 6.93 -0.06
C GLU A 96 0.84 8.04 -0.93
N LYS A 97 0.28 7.64 -2.08
CA LYS A 97 -0.40 8.54 -3.02
C LYS A 97 -1.64 7.86 -3.57
N PRO A 98 -2.67 7.67 -2.74
CA PRO A 98 -3.88 6.97 -3.17
C PRO A 98 -4.53 7.67 -4.35
N THR A 99 -4.82 6.91 -5.40
CA THR A 99 -5.51 7.40 -6.61
C THR A 99 -7.01 7.40 -6.43
N LYS A 100 -7.52 6.65 -5.45
CA LYS A 100 -8.92 6.53 -5.02
C LYS A 100 -9.00 6.24 -3.53
N ALA A 101 -10.20 6.32 -2.97
CA ALA A 101 -10.42 5.86 -1.59
C ALA A 101 -10.15 4.34 -1.49
N TRP A 102 -9.34 3.93 -0.53
CA TRP A 102 -9.05 2.53 -0.22
C TRP A 102 -10.17 1.95 0.65
N THR A 103 -11.36 1.84 0.09
CA THR A 103 -12.54 1.43 0.83
C THR A 103 -13.45 0.57 -0.04
N ALA A 104 -13.71 -0.65 0.43
CA ALA A 104 -14.77 -1.50 -0.05
C ALA A 104 -16.08 -1.13 0.67
N LYS A 105 -17.18 -1.03 -0.07
CA LYS A 105 -18.51 -0.76 0.47
C LYS A 105 -19.56 -1.58 -0.25
N GLY A 106 -20.55 -2.05 0.47
CA GLY A 106 -21.69 -2.79 -0.08
C GLY A 106 -22.85 -2.88 0.90
N THR A 107 -24.03 -3.05 0.34
CA THR A 107 -25.26 -3.33 1.08
C THR A 107 -25.77 -4.73 0.76
N ASP A 108 -25.66 -5.16 -0.50
CA ASP A 108 -26.17 -6.44 -0.96
C ASP A 108 -25.14 -7.57 -0.74
N ALA A 109 -25.59 -8.81 -0.75
CA ALA A 109 -24.72 -9.99 -0.72
C ALA A 109 -23.78 -10.00 -1.93
N GLY A 110 -22.45 -10.17 -1.68
CA GLY A 110 -21.43 -10.10 -2.71
C GLY A 110 -20.03 -9.92 -2.15
N GLU A 111 -19.05 -9.73 -3.06
CA GLU A 111 -17.67 -9.45 -2.72
C GLU A 111 -17.26 -8.08 -3.29
N TYR A 112 -16.70 -7.24 -2.43
CA TYR A 112 -16.33 -5.87 -2.73
C TYR A 112 -14.84 -5.69 -2.41
N PRO A 113 -13.97 -5.43 -3.42
CA PRO A 113 -12.53 -5.26 -3.19
C PRO A 113 -12.23 -3.90 -2.57
N VAL A 114 -11.24 -3.84 -1.68
CA VAL A 114 -10.69 -2.58 -1.15
C VAL A 114 -10.00 -1.80 -2.26
N GLY A 115 -9.18 -2.50 -3.04
CA GLY A 115 -8.69 -2.01 -4.33
C GLY A 115 -7.52 -1.06 -4.23
N ILE A 116 -6.62 -1.26 -3.28
CA ILE A 116 -5.28 -0.67 -3.28
C ILE A 116 -4.50 -1.23 -4.48
N VAL A 117 -3.68 -0.40 -5.09
CA VAL A 117 -2.80 -0.83 -6.19
C VAL A 117 -1.34 -0.44 -5.90
N SER A 118 -0.40 -1.15 -6.49
CA SER A 118 1.04 -0.88 -6.28
C SER A 118 1.45 0.55 -6.63
N GLY A 119 0.78 1.17 -7.61
CA GLY A 119 0.99 2.56 -8.01
C GLY A 119 0.57 3.61 -6.98
N ASP A 120 -0.16 3.22 -5.93
CA ASP A 120 -0.52 4.10 -4.81
C ASP A 120 0.66 4.32 -3.84
N PHE A 121 1.79 3.62 -4.05
CA PHE A 121 2.99 3.71 -3.22
C PHE A 121 4.20 4.14 -4.04
N LYS A 122 5.12 4.83 -3.37
CA LYS A 122 6.37 5.28 -3.97
C LYS A 122 7.52 5.11 -2.98
N ASN A 123 8.61 4.49 -3.45
CA ASN A 123 9.89 4.52 -2.71
C ASN A 123 10.45 5.95 -2.67
N THR A 124 10.82 6.42 -1.49
CA THR A 124 11.45 7.72 -1.23
C THR A 124 12.90 7.59 -0.74
N SER A 125 13.37 6.37 -0.51
CA SER A 125 14.73 6.12 -0.04
C SER A 125 15.75 6.36 -1.15
N VAL A 126 16.83 7.05 -0.83
CA VAL A 126 18.02 7.18 -1.70
C VAL A 126 18.93 5.96 -1.58
N ASN A 127 18.79 5.18 -0.49
CA ASN A 127 19.64 4.03 -0.19
C ASN A 127 19.25 2.76 -0.96
N PHE A 128 18.06 2.76 -1.57
CA PHE A 128 17.52 1.61 -2.31
C PHE A 128 16.98 2.05 -3.67
N THR A 129 17.51 1.48 -4.74
CA THR A 129 17.15 1.87 -6.11
C THR A 129 16.11 0.95 -6.76
N ASN A 130 15.91 -0.25 -6.21
CA ASN A 130 15.04 -1.27 -6.79
C ASN A 130 14.04 -1.77 -5.74
N VAL A 131 12.89 -1.10 -5.66
CA VAL A 131 11.81 -1.41 -4.71
C VAL A 131 10.53 -1.73 -5.47
N GLU A 132 9.95 -2.89 -5.22
CA GLU A 132 8.67 -3.34 -5.77
C GLU A 132 7.61 -3.39 -4.68
N PHE A 133 6.41 -2.90 -4.99
CA PHE A 133 5.23 -3.01 -4.12
C PHE A 133 4.33 -4.14 -4.59
N VAL A 134 4.06 -5.10 -3.71
CA VAL A 134 3.17 -6.24 -3.92
C VAL A 134 1.95 -6.06 -3.03
N ILE A 135 0.76 -6.11 -3.63
CA ILE A 135 -0.50 -6.00 -2.89
C ILE A 135 -1.06 -7.39 -2.67
N VAL A 136 -1.44 -7.68 -1.43
CA VAL A 136 -2.25 -8.82 -1.06
C VAL A 136 -3.67 -8.30 -0.87
N ASP A 137 -4.53 -8.62 -1.82
CA ASP A 137 -5.88 -8.08 -1.92
C ASP A 137 -6.73 -8.44 -0.70
N GLY A 138 -7.53 -7.47 -0.25
CA GLY A 138 -8.54 -7.62 0.76
C GLY A 138 -9.94 -7.37 0.20
N THR A 139 -10.93 -7.92 0.86
CA THR A 139 -12.33 -7.83 0.43
C THR A 139 -13.28 -7.63 1.60
N LEU A 140 -14.36 -6.90 1.37
CA LEU A 140 -15.57 -7.01 2.14
C LEU A 140 -16.46 -8.07 1.51
N LYS A 141 -16.74 -9.16 2.22
CA LYS A 141 -17.68 -10.20 1.82
C LYS A 141 -18.97 -10.05 2.60
N ILE A 142 -20.10 -9.93 1.90
CA ILE A 142 -21.44 -9.94 2.49
C ILE A 142 -22.09 -11.25 2.08
N ASP A 143 -22.27 -12.15 3.04
CA ASP A 143 -22.91 -13.44 2.81
C ASP A 143 -24.44 -13.27 2.79
N PRO A 144 -25.18 -13.98 1.93
CA PRO A 144 -26.65 -13.96 1.95
C PRO A 144 -27.20 -14.57 3.25
N VAL A 145 -28.39 -14.13 3.64
CA VAL A 145 -29.13 -14.78 4.71
C VAL A 145 -29.50 -16.20 4.26
N SER A 146 -29.19 -17.19 5.09
CA SER A 146 -29.47 -18.61 4.81
C SER A 146 -30.85 -19.06 5.30
N ASP A 147 -31.58 -18.21 6.03
CA ASP A 147 -32.89 -18.52 6.53
C ASP A 147 -33.89 -18.68 5.38
N LYS A 148 -34.78 -19.67 5.56
CA LYS A 148 -35.78 -19.97 4.55
C LYS A 148 -36.82 -18.87 4.47
N VAL A 149 -36.94 -18.28 3.30
CA VAL A 149 -38.07 -17.36 2.95
C VAL A 149 -39.13 -18.18 2.24
N THR A 150 -40.40 -18.06 2.76
CA THR A 150 -41.55 -18.70 2.13
C THR A 150 -42.29 -17.68 1.28
N VAL A 151 -42.36 -17.93 -0.03
CA VAL A 151 -43.18 -17.12 -0.94
C VAL A 151 -44.49 -17.86 -1.18
N THR A 152 -45.60 -17.26 -0.78
CA THR A 152 -46.94 -17.79 -0.98
C THR A 152 -47.63 -17.07 -2.14
N VAL A 153 -47.97 -17.84 -3.19
CA VAL A 153 -48.75 -17.34 -4.31
C VAL A 153 -50.16 -17.87 -4.21
N THR A 154 -51.17 -16.98 -4.24
CA THR A 154 -52.57 -17.34 -4.25
C THR A 154 -53.16 -17.07 -5.62
N GLU A 155 -53.51 -18.12 -6.34
CA GLU A 155 -54.09 -18.04 -7.65
C GLU A 155 -55.57 -17.54 -7.59
N ASN A 156 -56.04 -16.97 -8.72
CA ASN A 156 -57.44 -16.61 -8.88
C ASN A 156 -58.30 -17.86 -8.95
N SER A 157 -59.52 -17.79 -8.46
CA SER A 157 -60.50 -18.84 -8.56
C SER A 157 -61.84 -18.21 -8.97
N ALA A 158 -62.56 -18.92 -9.79
CA ALA A 158 -63.92 -18.55 -10.19
C ALA A 158 -64.84 -19.76 -10.07
N ALA A 159 -66.10 -19.48 -9.70
CA ALA A 159 -67.18 -20.45 -9.75
C ALA A 159 -68.27 -19.86 -10.65
N VAL A 160 -68.71 -20.64 -11.66
CA VAL A 160 -69.74 -20.21 -12.63
C VAL A 160 -70.82 -21.29 -12.72
N THR A 161 -72.03 -20.89 -13.07
CA THR A 161 -73.12 -21.81 -13.38
C THR A 161 -72.99 -22.25 -14.84
N TYR A 162 -73.27 -23.51 -15.14
CA TYR A 162 -73.26 -24.04 -16.51
C TYR A 162 -74.23 -23.25 -17.43
N ASP A 163 -73.73 -22.70 -18.52
CA ASP A 163 -74.47 -21.96 -19.54
C ASP A 163 -74.18 -22.41 -20.98
N GLY A 164 -73.43 -23.51 -21.15
CA GLY A 164 -73.05 -24.08 -22.45
C GLY A 164 -71.92 -23.34 -23.15
N THR A 165 -71.25 -22.39 -22.47
CA THR A 165 -70.09 -21.65 -23.02
C THR A 165 -68.79 -22.02 -22.31
N GLU A 166 -67.65 -21.68 -22.92
CA GLU A 166 -66.34 -21.84 -22.32
C GLU A 166 -66.13 -20.74 -21.27
N HIS A 167 -65.66 -21.12 -20.09
CA HIS A 167 -65.25 -20.21 -19.01
C HIS A 167 -63.79 -20.37 -18.72
N SER A 168 -63.11 -19.27 -18.31
CA SER A 168 -61.72 -19.30 -17.94
C SER A 168 -61.46 -18.42 -16.73
N VAL A 169 -60.43 -18.79 -15.95
CA VAL A 169 -59.84 -17.97 -14.90
C VAL A 169 -58.35 -17.94 -15.09
N THR A 170 -57.74 -16.78 -14.95
CA THR A 170 -56.29 -16.60 -15.24
C THR A 170 -55.62 -15.77 -14.17
N GLY A 171 -54.30 -15.96 -14.00
CA GLY A 171 -53.47 -15.17 -13.07
C GLY A 171 -53.60 -15.54 -11.63
N TYR A 172 -53.09 -14.67 -10.79
CA TYR A 172 -53.09 -14.80 -9.33
C TYR A 172 -53.58 -13.49 -8.67
N LYS A 173 -54.11 -13.58 -7.46
CA LYS A 173 -54.65 -12.41 -6.73
C LYS A 173 -53.60 -11.81 -5.76
N SER A 174 -52.64 -12.60 -5.27
CA SER A 174 -51.66 -12.12 -4.33
C SER A 174 -50.39 -12.96 -4.35
N MET A 175 -49.25 -12.30 -4.02
CA MET A 175 -47.98 -12.92 -3.71
C MET A 175 -47.43 -12.27 -2.44
N THR A 176 -47.09 -13.07 -1.44
CA THR A 176 -46.51 -12.62 -0.16
C THR A 176 -45.27 -13.40 0.18
N ALA A 177 -44.30 -12.79 0.87
CA ALA A 177 -43.12 -13.44 1.40
C ALA A 177 -43.08 -13.24 2.92
N ASP A 178 -42.71 -14.30 3.66
CA ASP A 178 -42.51 -14.33 5.12
C ASP A 178 -41.09 -14.83 5.43
#